data_b2f935ebc24481de24be3dfb040a7bb5
#
_entry.id   b2f935ebc24481de24be3dfb040a7bb5
#
_cell.length_a   1.000
_cell.length_b   1.000
_cell.length_c   1.000
_cell.angle_alpha   90.00
_cell.angle_beta   90.00
_cell.angle_gamma   90.00
#
_symmetry.space_group_name_H-M   'P 1'
#
loop_
_entity.id
_entity.type
_entity.pdbx_description
1 polymer ?
#
loop_
_entity_poly.entity_id
_entity_poly.type
_entity_poly.pdbx_seq_one_letter_code
_entity_poly.pdbx_strand_id
1 'polypeptide(L)'
;MPLINIIPGEKVPVAPMNVRLPSWRMPGWLLLLWWLARGLVRLTVLAVRYWWISGPTVAVAWVHLEYGPLVLAAVVTGLAGLCAVWWRLHPGSWWRFGWYPLVGRWRRLWVYRRRWVAVTATCGLAVIFDGVRYVPRLVRVVSDRFGDTVTVRMLPGQVPDDWARNADRLAHGFHQREARASACVRPDLVAVRFTRRDPLAGVVAPLPVPAEPDLAALPLGVQEGGEPYRLRLAGSHVLVAGATNSGKGSVIWSLISALAGGVRSGLVELWVFDPKGGMELAAGLPLFARFCYQDPDTMAGVLEEAVKRMRLRADRLRGVTRQHTPSRDEPLIVVVVDELAALTAYLTDRKVRDRIKEALGLLLSQGRAVGVHVVAALQDPRKDVLPFRDLFPTRIALRMTEPEQADMVLGDGARDRGAVCDRVPETLPGVGYVVLDGVREPVRVRFAYLSDDDIRGLGRMYRHLDDTDTGGDVPGVVA
;
A
#
# COMPACT_ATOMS: atom_id res chain seq x y z
N MET A 1 -39.07 24.47 -5.42
CA MET A 1 -39.17 25.58 -4.46
C MET A 1 -39.96 25.09 -3.26
N PRO A 2 -39.40 24.88 -2.10
CA PRO A 2 -40.14 24.81 -0.85
C PRO A 2 -40.02 26.14 -0.14
N LEU A 3 -41.17 26.81 -0.02
CA LEU A 3 -41.32 28.00 0.80
C LEU A 3 -41.37 27.58 2.27
N ILE A 4 -40.28 27.78 2.98
CA ILE A 4 -40.30 27.75 4.46
C ILE A 4 -40.61 29.16 4.89
N ASN A 5 -41.88 29.40 5.23
CA ASN A 5 -42.27 30.62 5.95
C ASN A 5 -41.79 30.50 7.40
N ILE A 6 -40.66 31.12 7.70
CA ILE A 6 -40.24 31.36 9.08
C ILE A 6 -41.08 32.52 9.58
N ILE A 7 -42.08 32.26 10.39
CA ILE A 7 -42.79 33.27 11.17
C ILE A 7 -41.80 33.79 12.22
N PRO A 8 -41.41 35.09 12.18
CA PRO A 8 -40.53 35.61 13.21
C PRO A 8 -41.31 35.59 14.53
N GLY A 9 -40.85 34.80 15.47
CA GLY A 9 -41.40 34.83 16.83
C GLY A 9 -41.25 36.22 17.43
N GLU A 10 -42.33 36.73 17.95
CA GLU A 10 -42.38 38.03 18.62
C GLU A 10 -41.44 37.98 19.84
N LYS A 11 -40.39 38.81 19.84
CA LYS A 11 -39.48 38.93 20.98
C LYS A 11 -40.27 39.61 22.11
N VAL A 12 -40.81 38.80 23.01
CA VAL A 12 -41.35 39.32 24.26
C VAL A 12 -40.17 39.88 25.05
N PRO A 13 -40.15 41.18 25.36
CA PRO A 13 -39.10 41.74 26.20
C PRO A 13 -39.27 41.17 27.62
N VAL A 14 -38.45 40.19 27.95
CA VAL A 14 -38.32 39.71 29.35
C VAL A 14 -37.59 40.83 30.09
N ALA A 15 -38.30 41.53 30.94
CA ALA A 15 -37.70 42.52 31.85
C ALA A 15 -36.53 41.83 32.60
N PRO A 16 -35.35 42.45 32.68
CA PRO A 16 -34.23 41.85 33.39
C PRO A 16 -34.63 41.70 34.85
N MET A 17 -34.88 40.46 35.27
CA MET A 17 -34.98 40.11 36.71
C MET A 17 -33.62 40.40 37.33
N ASN A 18 -33.50 41.50 38.03
CA ASN A 18 -32.36 41.82 38.87
C ASN A 18 -32.36 40.87 40.05
N VAL A 19 -31.93 39.62 39.86
CA VAL A 19 -31.61 38.72 40.94
C VAL A 19 -30.30 39.22 41.55
N ARG A 20 -30.43 39.99 42.63
CA ARG A 20 -29.28 40.28 43.51
C ARG A 20 -28.92 39.00 44.20
N LEU A 21 -27.96 38.25 43.61
CA LEU A 21 -27.31 37.15 44.30
C LEU A 21 -26.63 37.71 45.54
N PRO A 22 -26.85 37.14 46.73
CA PRO A 22 -26.19 37.61 47.94
C PRO A 22 -24.67 37.53 47.70
N SER A 23 -24.01 38.69 47.80
CA SER A 23 -22.57 38.78 47.72
C SER A 23 -21.97 38.19 48.99
N TRP A 24 -21.72 36.88 48.98
CA TRP A 24 -20.95 36.23 50.03
C TRP A 24 -19.50 36.71 49.90
N ARG A 25 -19.06 37.58 50.81
CA ARG A 25 -17.66 37.95 50.95
C ARG A 25 -16.94 36.78 51.60
N MET A 26 -16.38 35.87 50.78
CA MET A 26 -15.51 34.83 51.29
C MET A 26 -14.26 35.46 51.92
N PRO A 27 -13.87 35.09 53.12
CA PRO A 27 -12.61 35.48 53.73
C PRO A 27 -11.43 35.11 52.80
N GLY A 28 -10.43 36.00 52.66
CA GLY A 28 -9.32 35.83 51.71
C GLY A 28 -8.57 34.49 51.90
N TRP A 29 -8.50 33.98 53.15
CA TRP A 29 -7.89 32.67 53.45
C TRP A 29 -8.70 31.49 52.88
N LEU A 30 -10.04 31.56 52.79
CA LEU A 30 -10.89 30.54 52.17
C LEU A 30 -10.71 30.56 50.62
N LEU A 31 -10.53 31.72 50.02
CA LEU A 31 -10.21 31.83 48.61
C LEU A 31 -8.85 31.21 48.33
N LEU A 32 -7.85 31.45 49.19
CA LEU A 32 -6.51 30.88 49.08
C LEU A 32 -6.54 29.34 49.17
N LEU A 33 -7.27 28.80 50.16
CA LEU A 33 -7.48 27.36 50.34
C LEU A 33 -8.19 26.76 49.11
N TRP A 34 -9.21 27.40 48.55
CA TRP A 34 -9.91 26.95 47.36
C TRP A 34 -8.98 26.92 46.14
N TRP A 35 -8.14 27.96 45.97
CA TRP A 35 -7.13 28.00 44.87
C TRP A 35 -6.08 26.90 45.02
N LEU A 36 -5.62 26.64 46.25
CA LEU A 36 -4.68 25.55 46.54
C LEU A 36 -5.31 24.19 46.29
N ALA A 37 -6.51 23.95 46.79
CA ALA A 37 -7.25 22.71 46.56
C ALA A 37 -7.51 22.48 45.06
N ARG A 38 -7.94 23.51 44.38
CA ARG A 38 -8.13 23.45 42.90
C ARG A 38 -6.81 23.20 42.16
N GLY A 39 -5.71 23.81 42.62
CA GLY A 39 -4.37 23.58 42.10
C GLY A 39 -3.92 22.13 42.31
N LEU A 40 -4.11 21.59 43.51
CA LEU A 40 -3.78 20.22 43.86
C LEU A 40 -4.60 19.21 43.04
N VAL A 41 -5.92 19.41 42.90
CA VAL A 41 -6.76 18.57 42.04
C VAL A 41 -6.30 18.60 40.61
N ARG A 42 -5.95 19.78 40.08
CA ARG A 42 -5.40 19.89 38.71
C ARG A 42 -4.09 19.16 38.57
N LEU A 43 -3.18 19.30 39.52
CA LEU A 43 -1.90 18.59 39.55
C LEU A 43 -2.07 17.08 39.60
N THR A 44 -2.99 16.60 40.46
CA THR A 44 -3.30 15.17 40.57
C THR A 44 -3.89 14.64 39.26
N VAL A 45 -4.85 15.35 38.67
CA VAL A 45 -5.44 14.98 37.37
C VAL A 45 -4.35 14.97 36.26
N LEU A 46 -3.44 15.94 36.28
CA LEU A 46 -2.32 15.96 35.33
C LEU A 46 -1.35 14.81 35.60
N ALA A 47 -1.01 14.52 36.85
CA ALA A 47 -0.12 13.42 37.20
C ALA A 47 -0.70 12.06 36.78
N VAL A 48 -1.98 11.81 37.06
CA VAL A 48 -2.68 10.60 36.58
C VAL A 48 -2.81 10.55 35.07
N ARG A 49 -3.13 11.65 34.43
CA ARG A 49 -3.24 11.72 32.97
C ARG A 49 -1.91 11.46 32.24
N TYR A 50 -0.80 11.88 32.85
CA TYR A 50 0.56 11.72 32.32
C TYR A 50 1.40 10.77 33.19
N TRP A 51 0.75 9.70 33.72
CA TRP A 51 1.38 8.72 34.62
C TRP A 51 2.71 8.16 34.08
N TRP A 52 2.86 8.08 32.77
CA TRP A 52 4.07 7.61 32.09
C TRP A 52 5.25 8.59 32.18
N ILE A 53 5.02 9.84 32.59
CA ILE A 53 6.05 10.82 32.97
C ILE A 53 6.13 10.92 34.48
N SER A 54 4.99 11.17 35.16
CA SER A 54 4.96 11.39 36.60
C SER A 54 5.41 10.17 37.39
N GLY A 55 5.05 8.95 36.96
CA GLY A 55 5.45 7.71 37.64
C GLY A 55 6.98 7.54 37.69
N PRO A 56 7.68 7.54 36.54
CA PRO A 56 9.14 7.51 36.53
C PRO A 56 9.80 8.66 37.30
N THR A 57 9.25 9.89 37.22
CA THR A 57 9.80 11.05 37.94
C THR A 57 9.70 10.85 39.45
N VAL A 58 8.55 10.38 39.92
CA VAL A 58 8.34 10.06 41.35
C VAL A 58 9.24 8.92 41.81
N ALA A 59 9.38 7.85 40.99
CA ALA A 59 10.27 6.74 41.28
C ALA A 59 11.74 7.18 41.36
N VAL A 60 12.20 8.00 40.43
CA VAL A 60 13.57 8.60 40.46
C VAL A 60 13.77 9.45 41.70
N ALA A 61 12.79 10.32 42.04
CA ALA A 61 12.88 11.16 43.21
C ALA A 61 12.88 10.32 44.53
N TRP A 62 12.05 9.29 44.59
CA TRP A 62 12.02 8.39 45.74
C TRP A 62 13.33 7.63 45.95
N VAL A 63 13.89 7.02 44.88
CA VAL A 63 15.19 6.33 44.92
C VAL A 63 16.31 7.28 45.33
N HIS A 64 16.27 8.53 44.79
CA HIS A 64 17.29 9.53 45.14
C HIS A 64 17.23 9.93 46.63
N LEU A 65 16.02 10.17 47.14
CA LEU A 65 15.84 10.63 48.52
C LEU A 65 16.11 9.53 49.58
N GLU A 66 15.70 8.28 49.28
CA GLU A 66 15.82 7.16 50.19
C GLU A 66 17.20 6.51 50.17
N TYR A 67 17.78 6.32 48.97
CA TYR A 67 19.00 5.54 48.79
C TYR A 67 20.20 6.35 48.30
N GLY A 68 20.02 7.63 48.02
CA GLY A 68 21.09 8.55 47.61
C GLY A 68 21.46 8.45 46.12
N PRO A 69 22.34 9.35 45.65
CA PRO A 69 22.66 9.51 44.23
C PRO A 69 23.46 8.33 43.62
N LEU A 70 24.25 7.61 44.43
CA LEU A 70 25.02 6.46 43.91
C LEU A 70 24.15 5.27 43.55
N VAL A 71 23.14 4.96 44.38
CA VAL A 71 22.19 3.89 44.11
C VAL A 71 21.33 4.26 42.90
N LEU A 72 20.90 5.51 42.81
CA LEU A 72 20.17 6.00 41.65
C LEU A 72 21.01 5.83 40.38
N ALA A 73 22.29 6.22 40.38
CA ALA A 73 23.18 6.03 39.23
C ALA A 73 23.32 4.55 38.85
N ALA A 74 23.45 3.65 39.82
CA ALA A 74 23.54 2.21 39.57
C ALA A 74 22.25 1.66 38.97
N VAL A 75 21.07 2.06 39.48
CA VAL A 75 19.75 1.66 38.91
C VAL A 75 19.59 2.17 37.49
N VAL A 76 19.90 3.44 37.22
CA VAL A 76 19.79 4.01 35.86
C VAL A 76 20.75 3.32 34.90
N THR A 77 22.00 3.05 35.31
CA THR A 77 22.98 2.33 34.49
C THR A 77 22.54 0.89 34.23
N GLY A 78 22.01 0.20 35.23
CA GLY A 78 21.48 -1.14 35.11
C GLY A 78 20.29 -1.22 34.12
N LEU A 79 19.34 -0.29 34.22
CA LEU A 79 18.21 -0.18 33.29
C LEU A 79 18.68 0.15 31.87
N ALA A 80 19.64 1.06 31.72
CA ALA A 80 20.22 1.38 30.41
C ALA A 80 20.93 0.16 29.81
N GLY A 81 21.65 -0.61 30.61
CA GLY A 81 22.26 -1.89 30.23
C GLY A 81 21.23 -2.91 29.75
N LEU A 82 20.15 -3.11 30.52
CA LEU A 82 19.04 -4.00 30.13
C LEU A 82 18.39 -3.55 28.81
N CYS A 83 18.16 -2.26 28.64
CA CYS A 83 17.65 -1.70 27.38
C CYS A 83 18.60 -1.93 26.21
N ALA A 84 19.92 -1.78 26.42
CA ALA A 84 20.92 -2.02 25.42
C ALA A 84 21.00 -3.52 25.00
N VAL A 85 20.92 -4.43 26.00
CA VAL A 85 20.83 -5.87 25.79
C VAL A 85 19.57 -6.23 25.01
N TRP A 86 18.41 -5.70 25.40
CA TRP A 86 17.15 -5.91 24.66
C TRP A 86 17.22 -5.42 23.22
N TRP A 87 17.75 -4.20 23.02
CA TRP A 87 17.98 -3.67 21.68
C TRP A 87 18.90 -4.57 20.85
N ARG A 88 19.97 -5.09 21.46
CA ARG A 88 20.97 -5.92 20.76
C ARG A 88 20.45 -7.31 20.40
N LEU A 89 19.70 -7.95 21.30
CA LEU A 89 19.19 -9.32 21.11
C LEU A 89 17.90 -9.34 20.28
N HIS A 90 17.00 -8.40 20.50
CA HIS A 90 15.68 -8.36 19.84
C HIS A 90 15.35 -6.95 19.31
N PRO A 91 16.07 -6.45 18.28
CA PRO A 91 15.89 -5.08 17.78
C PRO A 91 14.45 -4.81 17.32
N GLY A 92 13.79 -5.78 16.67
CA GLY A 92 12.41 -5.60 16.20
C GLY A 92 11.41 -5.33 17.31
N SER A 93 11.50 -6.08 18.42
CA SER A 93 10.62 -5.88 19.58
C SER A 93 10.95 -4.58 20.33
N TRP A 94 12.23 -4.22 20.45
CA TRP A 94 12.65 -2.96 21.03
C TRP A 94 12.03 -1.74 20.33
N TRP A 95 12.13 -1.70 19.00
CA TRP A 95 11.54 -0.61 18.22
C TRP A 95 10.01 -0.59 18.35
N ARG A 96 9.35 -1.74 18.27
CA ARG A 96 7.88 -1.86 18.29
C ARG A 96 7.26 -1.54 19.64
N PHE A 97 7.83 -2.04 20.75
CA PHE A 97 7.24 -1.94 22.07
C PHE A 97 7.94 -0.91 22.98
N GLY A 98 9.21 -0.59 22.74
CA GLY A 98 9.99 0.37 23.54
C GLY A 98 9.96 1.77 22.92
N TRP A 99 10.63 1.94 21.81
CA TRP A 99 10.91 3.26 21.25
C TRP A 99 9.73 3.96 20.60
N TYR A 100 9.06 3.31 19.65
CA TYR A 100 7.99 3.97 18.88
C TYR A 100 6.78 4.41 19.72
N PRO A 101 6.33 3.68 20.75
CA PRO A 101 5.29 4.18 21.65
C PRO A 101 5.69 5.46 22.40
N LEU A 102 6.95 5.59 22.82
CA LEU A 102 7.47 6.79 23.48
C LEU A 102 7.50 7.97 22.50
N VAL A 103 8.06 7.75 21.31
CA VAL A 103 8.07 8.75 20.23
C VAL A 103 6.65 9.18 19.89
N GLY A 104 5.71 8.25 19.74
CA GLY A 104 4.31 8.54 19.44
C GLY A 104 3.63 9.41 20.51
N ARG A 105 3.86 9.12 21.79
CA ARG A 105 3.36 9.94 22.91
C ARG A 105 3.97 11.34 22.89
N TRP A 106 5.28 11.44 22.73
CA TRP A 106 5.99 12.72 22.63
C TRP A 106 5.48 13.54 21.45
N ARG A 107 5.38 12.96 20.24
CA ARG A 107 4.90 13.65 19.05
C ARG A 107 3.43 14.07 19.17
N ARG A 108 2.58 13.25 19.81
CA ARG A 108 1.20 13.61 20.11
C ARG A 108 1.12 14.93 20.88
N LEU A 109 1.99 15.14 21.87
CA LEU A 109 1.98 16.33 22.73
C LEU A 109 2.61 17.54 22.04
N TRP A 110 3.81 17.37 21.49
CA TRP A 110 4.66 18.47 21.04
C TRP A 110 4.45 18.85 19.57
N VAL A 111 4.08 17.90 18.71
CA VAL A 111 3.88 18.16 17.28
C VAL A 111 2.40 18.37 16.99
N TYR A 112 1.58 17.35 17.25
CA TYR A 112 0.17 17.39 16.85
C TYR A 112 -0.69 18.25 17.74
N ARG A 113 -0.72 18.05 19.05
CA ARG A 113 -1.63 18.75 19.96
C ARG A 113 -1.44 20.26 19.94
N ARG A 114 -0.20 20.74 19.84
CA ARG A 114 0.08 22.19 19.84
C ARG A 114 -0.48 22.93 18.63
N ARG A 115 -0.46 22.27 17.46
CA ARG A 115 -0.89 22.87 16.19
C ARG A 115 -2.25 22.39 15.73
N TRP A 116 -2.85 21.43 16.43
CA TRP A 116 -4.04 20.72 16.00
C TRP A 116 -5.18 21.65 15.62
N VAL A 117 -5.54 22.56 16.53
CA VAL A 117 -6.66 23.50 16.34
C VAL A 117 -6.41 24.43 15.16
N ALA A 118 -5.18 24.97 15.05
CA ALA A 118 -4.84 25.89 13.97
C ALA A 118 -4.87 25.18 12.61
N VAL A 119 -4.20 24.02 12.49
CA VAL A 119 -4.11 23.28 11.22
C VAL A 119 -5.49 22.78 10.78
N THR A 120 -6.27 22.17 11.67
CA THR A 120 -7.62 21.68 11.29
C THR A 120 -8.56 22.80 10.91
N ALA A 121 -8.44 23.97 11.53
CA ALA A 121 -9.25 25.15 11.17
C ALA A 121 -8.85 25.70 9.78
N THR A 122 -7.55 25.83 9.51
CA THR A 122 -7.08 26.34 8.20
C THR A 122 -7.32 25.34 7.06
N CYS A 123 -7.40 24.04 7.36
CA CYS A 123 -7.78 23.01 6.38
C CYS A 123 -9.30 22.88 6.18
N GLY A 124 -10.14 23.72 6.85
CA GLY A 124 -11.59 23.63 6.71
C GLY A 124 -12.23 22.41 7.40
N LEU A 125 -11.48 21.71 8.28
CA LEU A 125 -11.97 20.55 9.02
C LEU A 125 -12.57 20.90 10.39
N ALA A 126 -12.49 22.16 10.83
CA ALA A 126 -13.19 22.67 12.00
C ALA A 126 -14.48 23.37 11.55
N VAL A 127 -15.53 23.24 12.34
CA VAL A 127 -16.84 23.83 12.07
C VAL A 127 -17.15 24.86 13.15
N ILE A 128 -17.69 26.00 12.76
CA ILE A 128 -18.22 27.02 13.68
C ILE A 128 -19.75 26.89 13.66
N PHE A 129 -20.32 26.55 14.81
CA PHE A 129 -21.76 26.46 14.98
C PHE A 129 -22.15 27.27 16.23
N ASP A 130 -23.11 28.15 16.09
CA ASP A 130 -23.58 29.06 17.18
C ASP A 130 -22.44 29.82 17.89
N GLY A 131 -21.48 30.35 17.12
CA GLY A 131 -20.31 31.04 17.64
C GLY A 131 -19.25 30.16 18.35
N VAL A 132 -19.54 28.88 18.49
CA VAL A 132 -18.61 27.89 19.11
C VAL A 132 -17.83 27.14 18.03
N ARG A 133 -16.50 27.05 18.20
CA ARG A 133 -15.64 26.30 17.29
C ARG A 133 -15.56 24.83 17.70
N TYR A 134 -16.03 23.95 16.86
CA TYR A 134 -15.91 22.48 17.00
C TYR A 134 -14.71 22.00 16.21
N VAL A 135 -13.83 21.23 16.86
CA VAL A 135 -12.59 20.72 16.28
C VAL A 135 -12.59 19.19 16.40
N PRO A 136 -12.20 18.46 15.32
CA PRO A 136 -12.06 17.02 15.37
C PRO A 136 -11.10 16.58 16.48
N ARG A 137 -11.43 15.49 17.18
CA ARG A 137 -10.68 15.07 18.37
C ARG A 137 -9.52 14.15 17.98
N LEU A 138 -8.30 14.55 18.32
CA LEU A 138 -7.10 13.70 18.25
C LEU A 138 -7.22 12.54 19.26
N VAL A 139 -7.38 11.30 18.77
CA VAL A 139 -7.58 10.12 19.61
C VAL A 139 -6.24 9.47 19.93
N ARG A 140 -5.46 9.11 18.92
CA ARG A 140 -4.22 8.34 19.07
C ARG A 140 -3.18 8.78 18.07
N VAL A 141 -1.91 8.70 18.42
CA VAL A 141 -0.76 8.84 17.50
C VAL A 141 0.12 7.61 17.69
N VAL A 142 0.34 6.88 16.63
CA VAL A 142 1.25 5.74 16.58
C VAL A 142 2.38 6.13 15.64
N SER A 143 3.60 6.12 16.13
CA SER A 143 4.80 6.38 15.31
C SER A 143 5.47 5.07 14.93
N ASP A 144 6.09 5.06 13.75
CA ASP A 144 6.98 4.01 13.30
C ASP A 144 8.25 4.60 12.65
N ARG A 145 9.05 3.76 12.01
CA ARG A 145 10.30 4.15 11.35
C ARG A 145 10.08 5.22 10.26
N PHE A 146 8.94 5.16 9.57
CA PHE A 146 8.68 5.93 8.35
C PHE A 146 7.77 7.12 8.57
N GLY A 147 6.91 7.08 9.60
CA GLY A 147 5.94 8.15 9.81
C GLY A 147 5.12 8.02 11.09
N ASP A 148 3.97 8.70 11.08
CA ASP A 148 3.02 8.69 12.17
C ASP A 148 1.61 8.39 11.65
N THR A 149 0.91 7.48 12.29
CA THR A 149 -0.53 7.27 12.05
C THR A 149 -1.32 7.98 13.14
N VAL A 150 -2.09 8.96 12.72
CA VAL A 150 -2.90 9.80 13.62
C VAL A 150 -4.36 9.39 13.47
N THR A 151 -4.92 8.78 14.51
CA THR A 151 -6.36 8.45 14.55
C THR A 151 -7.14 9.64 15.08
N VAL A 152 -8.14 10.05 14.34
CA VAL A 152 -8.96 11.23 14.63
C VAL A 152 -10.42 10.82 14.71
N ARG A 153 -11.14 11.37 15.68
CA ARG A 153 -12.60 11.31 15.69
C ARG A 153 -13.15 12.48 14.92
N MET A 154 -13.84 12.19 13.84
CA MET A 154 -14.49 13.17 12.97
C MET A 154 -15.62 13.90 13.69
N LEU A 155 -15.97 15.07 13.21
CA LEU A 155 -17.18 15.78 13.63
C LEU A 155 -18.41 15.16 12.93
N PRO A 156 -19.61 15.27 13.53
CA PRO A 156 -20.84 14.90 12.85
C PRO A 156 -20.95 15.59 11.48
N GLY A 157 -21.29 14.82 10.44
CA GLY A 157 -21.39 15.31 9.06
C GLY A 157 -20.09 15.25 8.25
N GLN A 158 -18.95 14.92 8.85
CA GLN A 158 -17.71 14.66 8.13
C GLN A 158 -17.62 13.19 7.65
N VAL A 159 -16.99 13.02 6.49
CA VAL A 159 -16.67 11.71 5.91
C VAL A 159 -15.17 11.56 5.71
N PRO A 160 -14.62 10.34 5.59
CA PRO A 160 -13.19 10.12 5.35
C PRO A 160 -12.65 10.85 4.12
N ASP A 161 -13.47 11.03 3.08
CA ASP A 161 -13.10 11.74 1.85
C ASP A 161 -12.81 13.23 2.08
N ASP A 162 -13.42 13.86 3.08
CA ASP A 162 -13.10 15.25 3.44
C ASP A 162 -11.64 15.35 3.94
N TRP A 163 -11.18 14.34 4.65
CA TRP A 163 -9.81 14.25 5.14
C TRP A 163 -8.83 13.90 4.02
N ALA A 164 -9.22 13.03 3.09
CA ALA A 164 -8.42 12.67 1.93
C ALA A 164 -8.18 13.88 1.02
N ARG A 165 -9.22 14.65 0.71
CA ARG A 165 -9.12 15.90 -0.08
C ARG A 165 -8.22 16.97 0.56
N ASN A 166 -8.12 16.99 1.88
CA ASN A 166 -7.29 17.95 2.61
C ASN A 166 -5.93 17.37 3.05
N ALA A 167 -5.57 16.16 2.61
CA ALA A 167 -4.37 15.47 3.07
C ALA A 167 -3.08 16.28 2.82
N ASP A 168 -2.92 16.86 1.64
CA ASP A 168 -1.75 17.70 1.30
C ASP A 168 -1.64 18.92 2.22
N ARG A 169 -2.77 19.60 2.50
CA ARG A 169 -2.79 20.75 3.41
C ARG A 169 -2.44 20.35 4.84
N LEU A 170 -2.93 19.18 5.28
CA LEU A 170 -2.58 18.62 6.59
C LEU A 170 -1.09 18.29 6.67
N ALA A 171 -0.51 17.69 5.62
CA ALA A 171 0.92 17.40 5.55
C ALA A 171 1.75 18.67 5.73
N HIS A 172 1.48 19.72 4.96
CA HIS A 172 2.15 21.01 5.08
C HIS A 172 1.96 21.65 6.46
N GLY A 173 0.75 21.63 7.01
CA GLY A 173 0.44 22.21 8.32
C GLY A 173 1.22 21.56 9.47
N PHE A 174 1.51 20.27 9.37
CA PHE A 174 2.32 19.54 10.34
C PHE A 174 3.79 19.37 9.95
N HIS A 175 4.25 20.03 8.85
CA HIS A 175 5.62 19.92 8.31
C HIS A 175 6.02 18.47 8.02
N GLN A 176 5.11 17.72 7.42
CA GLN A 176 5.35 16.36 6.96
C GLN A 176 5.46 16.35 5.43
N ARG A 177 6.10 15.34 4.88
CA ARG A 177 6.32 15.21 3.44
C ARG A 177 5.01 14.93 2.68
N GLU A 178 4.22 14.02 3.22
CA GLU A 178 2.99 13.54 2.60
C GLU A 178 2.01 13.12 3.70
N ALA A 179 0.72 13.21 3.43
CA ALA A 179 -0.31 12.64 4.28
C ALA A 179 -1.32 11.87 3.44
N ARG A 180 -1.89 10.82 4.01
CA ARG A 180 -3.00 10.06 3.45
C ARG A 180 -4.03 9.80 4.51
N ALA A 181 -5.29 9.98 4.15
CA ALA A 181 -6.41 9.63 5.01
C ALA A 181 -7.04 8.31 4.51
N SER A 182 -7.38 7.45 5.46
CA SER A 182 -8.09 6.20 5.20
C SER A 182 -9.20 6.00 6.23
N ALA A 183 -10.28 5.35 5.80
CA ALA A 183 -11.38 4.98 6.68
C ALA A 183 -10.90 3.96 7.73
N CYS A 184 -11.44 4.06 8.94
CA CYS A 184 -11.24 3.06 9.98
C CYS A 184 -12.43 2.09 10.01
N VAL A 185 -12.28 0.93 10.68
CA VAL A 185 -13.39 0.00 10.94
C VAL A 185 -14.56 0.70 11.64
N ARG A 186 -14.25 1.62 12.55
CA ARG A 186 -15.27 2.47 13.18
C ARG A 186 -15.59 3.67 12.30
N PRO A 187 -16.87 3.90 11.96
CA PRO A 187 -17.28 4.95 11.01
C PRO A 187 -17.05 6.38 11.54
N ASP A 188 -16.93 6.57 12.87
CA ASP A 188 -16.65 7.87 13.48
C ASP A 188 -15.15 8.23 13.48
N LEU A 189 -14.28 7.32 13.02
CA LEU A 189 -12.83 7.48 13.02
C LEU A 189 -12.25 7.51 11.62
N VAL A 190 -11.23 8.35 11.44
CA VAL A 190 -10.36 8.39 10.27
C VAL A 190 -8.91 8.23 10.72
N ALA A 191 -8.13 7.46 9.98
CA ALA A 191 -6.69 7.35 10.17
C ALA A 191 -5.98 8.23 9.15
N VAL A 192 -5.16 9.18 9.62
CA VAL A 192 -4.30 10.02 8.77
C VAL A 192 -2.86 9.58 8.96
N ARG A 193 -2.29 9.01 7.91
CA ARG A 193 -0.88 8.61 7.85
C ARG A 193 -0.04 9.78 7.38
N PHE A 194 0.88 10.24 8.22
CA PHE A 194 1.87 11.26 7.88
C PHE A 194 3.22 10.59 7.62
N THR A 195 3.76 10.73 6.40
CA THR A 195 5.03 10.14 6.00
C THR A 195 6.17 11.11 6.23
N ARG A 196 7.14 10.71 7.05
CA ARG A 196 8.39 11.47 7.32
C ARG A 196 9.52 11.06 6.39
N ARG A 197 9.65 9.75 6.17
CA ARG A 197 10.62 9.14 5.27
C ARG A 197 9.87 8.17 4.38
N ASP A 198 10.06 8.30 3.08
CA ASP A 198 9.45 7.37 2.15
C ASP A 198 10.19 6.02 2.22
N PRO A 199 9.54 4.93 2.69
CA PRO A 199 10.16 3.62 2.74
C PRO A 199 10.47 3.08 1.35
N LEU A 200 9.81 3.61 0.33
CA LEU A 200 9.97 3.24 -1.07
C LEU A 200 11.04 4.08 -1.79
N ALA A 201 11.74 4.99 -1.11
CA ALA A 201 12.80 5.79 -1.72
C ALA A 201 14.05 4.96 -2.11
N GLY A 202 14.35 3.90 -1.34
CA GLY A 202 15.47 3.01 -1.60
C GLY A 202 15.13 1.91 -2.61
N VAL A 203 16.06 1.54 -3.49
CA VAL A 203 15.90 0.39 -4.39
C VAL A 203 15.68 -0.87 -3.56
N VAL A 204 14.69 -1.67 -3.92
CA VAL A 204 14.45 -2.98 -3.31
C VAL A 204 15.33 -4.00 -4.04
N ALA A 205 16.25 -4.62 -3.31
CA ALA A 205 17.11 -5.67 -3.85
C ALA A 205 16.31 -6.91 -4.28
N PRO A 206 16.87 -7.78 -5.13
CA PRO A 206 16.24 -9.05 -5.48
C PRO A 206 15.82 -9.83 -4.23
N LEU A 207 14.60 -10.35 -4.24
CA LEU A 207 14.06 -11.12 -3.12
C LEU A 207 14.51 -12.57 -3.24
N PRO A 208 14.62 -13.32 -2.11
CA PRO A 208 14.90 -14.74 -2.15
C PRO A 208 13.86 -15.49 -2.97
N VAL A 209 14.34 -16.37 -3.88
CA VAL A 209 13.47 -17.22 -4.71
C VAL A 209 12.93 -18.36 -3.84
N PRO A 210 11.62 -18.52 -3.68
CA PRO A 210 11.04 -19.63 -2.96
C PRO A 210 11.26 -20.95 -3.77
N ALA A 211 11.62 -22.04 -3.10
CA ALA A 211 11.77 -23.33 -3.74
C ALA A 211 10.46 -23.83 -4.36
N GLU A 212 9.36 -23.62 -3.65
CA GLU A 212 7.99 -23.81 -4.12
C GLU A 212 7.25 -22.47 -4.02
N PRO A 213 6.75 -21.92 -5.13
CA PRO A 213 6.07 -20.63 -5.12
C PRO A 213 4.69 -20.76 -4.48
N ASP A 214 4.42 -19.96 -3.44
CA ASP A 214 3.07 -19.79 -2.94
C ASP A 214 2.32 -18.83 -3.86
N LEU A 215 1.50 -19.38 -4.76
CA LEU A 215 0.72 -18.61 -5.74
C LEU A 215 -0.32 -17.68 -5.11
N ALA A 216 -0.64 -17.86 -3.83
CA ALA A 216 -1.50 -16.96 -3.08
C ALA A 216 -0.74 -15.75 -2.49
N ALA A 217 0.61 -15.82 -2.40
CA ALA A 217 1.40 -14.81 -1.71
C ALA A 217 2.84 -14.67 -2.26
N LEU A 218 2.99 -14.47 -3.57
CA LEU A 218 4.28 -14.27 -4.24
C LEU A 218 4.99 -13.00 -3.75
N PRO A 219 6.22 -13.07 -3.22
CA PRO A 219 6.95 -11.90 -2.75
C PRO A 219 7.47 -11.10 -3.94
N LEU A 220 7.00 -9.85 -4.13
CA LEU A 220 7.38 -9.02 -5.27
C LEU A 220 8.08 -7.71 -4.89
N GLY A 221 8.04 -7.29 -3.63
CA GLY A 221 8.58 -6.00 -3.25
C GLY A 221 8.24 -5.58 -1.82
N VAL A 222 8.16 -4.29 -1.60
CA VAL A 222 7.87 -3.67 -0.31
C VAL A 222 6.74 -2.67 -0.45
N GLN A 223 5.79 -2.68 0.47
CA GLN A 223 4.69 -1.72 0.52
C GLN A 223 5.02 -0.49 1.39
N GLU A 224 4.19 0.53 1.32
CA GLU A 224 4.38 1.83 1.98
C GLU A 224 4.60 1.75 3.51
N GLY A 225 4.11 0.70 4.16
CA GLY A 225 4.36 0.46 5.58
C GLY A 225 5.77 -0.08 5.88
N GLY A 226 6.55 -0.43 4.84
CA GLY A 226 7.84 -1.14 4.99
C GLY A 226 7.68 -2.66 5.12
N GLU A 227 6.46 -3.17 5.06
CA GLU A 227 6.16 -4.60 5.08
C GLU A 227 6.38 -5.21 3.68
N PRO A 228 6.75 -6.50 3.57
CA PRO A 228 6.83 -7.18 2.29
C PRO A 228 5.51 -7.12 1.53
N TYR A 229 5.57 -6.74 0.25
CA TYR A 229 4.42 -6.85 -0.63
C TYR A 229 4.36 -8.24 -1.25
N ARG A 230 3.20 -8.87 -1.16
CA ARG A 230 2.92 -10.21 -1.69
C ARG A 230 1.75 -10.15 -2.65
N LEU A 231 1.96 -10.62 -3.87
CA LEU A 231 0.94 -10.67 -4.91
C LEU A 231 0.24 -12.03 -4.89
N ARG A 232 -1.09 -12.02 -4.98
CA ARG A 232 -1.89 -13.22 -5.25
C ARG A 232 -2.03 -13.43 -6.75
N LEU A 233 -1.35 -14.44 -7.30
CA LEU A 233 -1.51 -14.85 -8.69
C LEU A 233 -2.61 -15.91 -8.84
N ALA A 234 -2.78 -16.79 -7.84
CA ALA A 234 -3.83 -17.83 -7.87
C ALA A 234 -5.21 -17.23 -8.11
N GLY A 235 -5.85 -17.66 -9.21
CA GLY A 235 -7.18 -17.18 -9.61
C GLY A 235 -7.23 -15.73 -10.11
N SER A 236 -6.10 -15.14 -10.50
CA SER A 236 -6.02 -13.76 -10.98
C SER A 236 -5.25 -13.63 -12.30
N HIS A 237 -5.55 -12.60 -13.07
CA HIS A 237 -4.72 -12.05 -14.13
C HIS A 237 -4.15 -10.73 -13.65
N VAL A 238 -2.98 -10.33 -14.16
CA VAL A 238 -2.26 -9.14 -13.70
C VAL A 238 -2.05 -8.18 -14.87
N LEU A 239 -2.54 -6.96 -14.72
CA LEU A 239 -2.28 -5.86 -15.63
C LEU A 239 -1.23 -4.93 -15.01
N VAL A 240 -0.20 -4.59 -15.77
CA VAL A 240 0.87 -3.65 -15.37
C VAL A 240 0.89 -2.49 -16.35
N ALA A 241 0.54 -1.30 -15.92
CA ALA A 241 0.59 -0.12 -16.77
C ALA A 241 1.56 0.93 -16.23
N GLY A 242 2.25 1.63 -17.13
CA GLY A 242 3.16 2.69 -16.73
C GLY A 242 3.90 3.31 -17.90
N ALA A 243 4.25 4.58 -17.78
CA ALA A 243 5.02 5.31 -18.77
C ALA A 243 6.39 4.66 -19.06
N THR A 244 7.08 5.11 -20.07
CA THR A 244 8.47 4.70 -20.35
C THR A 244 9.35 4.96 -19.14
N ASN A 245 10.26 4.03 -18.83
CA ASN A 245 11.15 4.08 -17.66
C ASN A 245 10.43 4.14 -16.29
N SER A 246 9.15 3.76 -16.23
CA SER A 246 8.44 3.68 -14.95
C SER A 246 8.81 2.46 -14.11
N GLY A 247 9.53 1.49 -14.66
CA GLY A 247 9.96 0.26 -14.00
C GLY A 247 9.02 -0.93 -14.21
N LYS A 248 8.34 -1.02 -15.37
CA LYS A 248 7.54 -2.21 -15.77
C LYS A 248 8.36 -3.49 -15.70
N GLY A 249 9.61 -3.44 -16.20
CA GLY A 249 10.55 -4.57 -16.11
C GLY A 249 10.77 -5.06 -14.68
N SER A 250 10.82 -4.15 -13.67
CA SER A 250 10.94 -4.55 -12.26
C SER A 250 9.74 -5.39 -11.79
N VAL A 251 8.53 -5.07 -12.24
CA VAL A 251 7.32 -5.86 -11.90
C VAL A 251 7.38 -7.23 -12.55
N ILE A 252 7.67 -7.28 -13.86
CA ILE A 252 7.74 -8.53 -14.63
C ILE A 252 8.83 -9.43 -14.05
N TRP A 253 10.04 -8.91 -13.87
CA TRP A 253 11.18 -9.70 -13.38
C TRP A 253 11.04 -10.12 -11.92
N SER A 254 10.44 -9.30 -11.05
CA SER A 254 10.15 -9.73 -9.68
C SER A 254 9.12 -10.88 -9.65
N LEU A 255 8.13 -10.87 -10.55
CA LEU A 255 7.17 -11.95 -10.70
C LEU A 255 7.84 -13.23 -11.24
N ILE A 256 8.62 -13.13 -12.33
CA ILE A 256 9.36 -14.27 -12.91
C ILE A 256 10.30 -14.87 -11.86
N SER A 257 11.01 -14.03 -11.11
CA SER A 257 11.90 -14.47 -10.03
C SER A 257 11.14 -15.22 -8.93
N ALA A 258 9.98 -14.71 -8.52
CA ALA A 258 9.15 -15.39 -7.52
C ALA A 258 8.58 -16.73 -7.99
N LEU A 259 8.48 -16.95 -9.30
CA LEU A 259 8.00 -18.21 -9.92
C LEU A 259 9.12 -19.18 -10.30
N ALA A 260 10.38 -18.72 -10.30
CA ALA A 260 11.51 -19.49 -10.84
C ALA A 260 11.72 -20.87 -10.16
N GLY A 261 11.46 -20.99 -8.84
CA GLY A 261 11.48 -22.29 -8.15
C GLY A 261 10.44 -23.26 -8.71
N GLY A 262 9.26 -22.76 -9.07
CA GLY A 262 8.20 -23.54 -9.74
C GLY A 262 8.58 -23.95 -11.16
N VAL A 263 9.30 -23.11 -11.89
CA VAL A 263 9.84 -23.44 -13.22
C VAL A 263 10.81 -24.61 -13.09
N ARG A 264 11.78 -24.53 -12.18
CA ARG A 264 12.76 -25.60 -11.94
C ARG A 264 12.13 -26.91 -11.49
N SER A 265 11.05 -26.85 -10.71
CA SER A 265 10.34 -28.06 -10.25
C SER A 265 9.36 -28.63 -11.28
N GLY A 266 9.15 -27.96 -12.42
CA GLY A 266 8.19 -28.34 -13.47
C GLY A 266 6.73 -28.05 -13.09
N LEU A 267 6.49 -27.23 -12.09
CA LEU A 267 5.13 -26.84 -11.66
C LEU A 267 4.61 -25.59 -12.37
N VAL A 268 5.50 -24.84 -13.04
CA VAL A 268 5.19 -23.58 -13.72
C VAL A 268 5.85 -23.56 -15.09
N GLU A 269 5.11 -23.24 -16.12
CA GLU A 269 5.59 -22.89 -17.47
C GLU A 269 5.42 -21.39 -17.70
N LEU A 270 6.48 -20.71 -18.10
CA LEU A 270 6.47 -19.31 -18.52
C LEU A 270 6.40 -19.24 -20.05
N TRP A 271 5.31 -18.66 -20.56
CA TRP A 271 5.11 -18.41 -22.00
C TRP A 271 5.22 -16.92 -22.24
N VAL A 272 6.33 -16.49 -22.82
CA VAL A 272 6.74 -15.08 -22.82
C VAL A 272 6.65 -14.50 -24.21
N PHE A 273 6.03 -13.32 -24.32
CA PHE A 273 5.84 -12.55 -25.55
C PHE A 273 6.50 -11.19 -25.38
N ASP A 274 7.55 -10.95 -26.16
CA ASP A 274 8.28 -9.67 -26.23
C ASP A 274 8.25 -9.09 -27.65
N PRO A 275 7.11 -8.45 -28.04
CA PRO A 275 6.91 -7.94 -29.40
C PRO A 275 7.82 -6.78 -29.78
N LYS A 276 8.72 -6.36 -28.88
CA LYS A 276 9.72 -5.33 -29.14
C LYS A 276 11.09 -5.91 -29.56
N GLY A 277 11.08 -7.09 -30.15
CA GLY A 277 12.30 -7.75 -30.63
C GLY A 277 13.09 -8.49 -29.56
N GLY A 278 12.47 -8.83 -28.44
CA GLY A 278 13.08 -9.63 -27.39
C GLY A 278 14.04 -8.87 -26.47
N MET A 279 14.19 -7.56 -26.62
CA MET A 279 15.21 -6.77 -25.92
C MET A 279 15.06 -6.75 -24.40
N GLU A 280 13.81 -6.78 -23.90
CA GLU A 280 13.52 -6.65 -22.47
C GLU A 280 13.62 -8.01 -21.73
N LEU A 281 13.24 -9.12 -22.41
CA LEU A 281 13.05 -10.39 -21.73
C LEU A 281 14.02 -11.51 -22.16
N ALA A 282 14.77 -11.36 -23.26
CA ALA A 282 15.68 -12.40 -23.76
C ALA A 282 16.76 -12.86 -22.76
N ALA A 283 17.16 -11.99 -21.83
CA ALA A 283 18.14 -12.35 -20.78
C ALA A 283 17.68 -13.53 -19.88
N GLY A 284 16.37 -13.77 -19.80
CA GLY A 284 15.78 -14.86 -19.03
C GLY A 284 15.37 -16.09 -19.84
N LEU A 285 15.79 -16.20 -21.09
CA LEU A 285 15.43 -17.26 -22.02
C LEU A 285 15.49 -18.69 -21.39
N PRO A 286 16.50 -19.07 -20.57
CA PRO A 286 16.53 -20.40 -19.97
C PRO A 286 15.36 -20.73 -19.02
N LEU A 287 14.58 -19.72 -18.60
CA LEU A 287 13.42 -19.90 -17.71
C LEU A 287 12.12 -20.16 -18.49
N PHE A 288 12.13 -19.94 -19.82
CA PHE A 288 10.90 -19.87 -20.59
C PHE A 288 10.62 -21.19 -21.32
N ALA A 289 9.41 -21.70 -21.15
CA ALA A 289 8.92 -22.83 -21.94
C ALA A 289 8.59 -22.42 -23.40
N ARG A 290 8.21 -21.17 -23.60
CA ARG A 290 7.98 -20.56 -24.92
C ARG A 290 8.46 -19.10 -24.89
N PHE A 291 9.16 -18.66 -25.94
CA PHE A 291 9.60 -17.29 -26.12
C PHE A 291 9.32 -16.82 -27.53
N CYS A 292 8.45 -15.82 -27.68
CA CYS A 292 8.01 -15.26 -28.97
C CYS A 292 8.35 -13.77 -29.03
N TYR A 293 9.13 -13.35 -30.05
CA TYR A 293 9.61 -11.97 -30.10
C TYR A 293 9.61 -11.32 -31.52
N GLN A 294 9.47 -12.08 -32.59
CA GLN A 294 9.60 -11.54 -33.96
C GLN A 294 8.27 -11.54 -34.72
N ASP A 295 7.70 -12.70 -34.95
CA ASP A 295 6.56 -12.85 -35.88
C ASP A 295 5.21 -12.83 -35.16
N PRO A 296 4.32 -11.87 -35.48
CA PRO A 296 2.99 -11.81 -34.89
C PRO A 296 2.10 -13.01 -35.20
N ASP A 297 2.25 -13.69 -36.33
CA ASP A 297 1.46 -14.87 -36.69
C ASP A 297 1.85 -16.06 -35.78
N THR A 298 3.13 -16.25 -35.55
CA THR A 298 3.66 -17.21 -34.59
C THR A 298 3.14 -16.91 -33.17
N MET A 299 3.14 -15.64 -32.76
CA MET A 299 2.57 -15.23 -31.45
C MET A 299 1.10 -15.59 -31.35
N ALA A 300 0.32 -15.39 -32.42
CA ALA A 300 -1.08 -15.81 -32.47
C ALA A 300 -1.22 -17.34 -32.29
N GLY A 301 -0.42 -18.12 -33.01
CA GLY A 301 -0.42 -19.57 -32.92
C GLY A 301 -0.10 -20.11 -31.50
N VAL A 302 0.87 -19.50 -30.82
CA VAL A 302 1.22 -19.87 -29.42
C VAL A 302 0.12 -19.50 -28.44
N LEU A 303 -0.55 -18.36 -28.62
CA LEU A 303 -1.72 -18.00 -27.80
C LEU A 303 -2.91 -18.97 -28.05
N GLU A 304 -3.15 -19.37 -29.30
CA GLU A 304 -4.15 -20.38 -29.66
C GLU A 304 -3.82 -21.75 -29.05
N GLU A 305 -2.54 -22.14 -28.99
CA GLU A 305 -2.09 -23.34 -28.25
C GLU A 305 -2.42 -23.23 -26.76
N ALA A 306 -2.20 -22.06 -26.13
CA ALA A 306 -2.60 -21.84 -24.73
C ALA A 306 -4.11 -22.00 -24.53
N VAL A 307 -4.92 -21.48 -25.43
CA VAL A 307 -6.39 -21.66 -25.43
C VAL A 307 -6.76 -23.14 -25.58
N LYS A 308 -6.08 -23.89 -26.46
CA LYS A 308 -6.30 -25.31 -26.61
C LYS A 308 -6.00 -26.08 -25.33
N ARG A 309 -4.84 -25.82 -24.70
CA ARG A 309 -4.47 -26.43 -23.40
C ARG A 309 -5.49 -26.07 -22.30
N MET A 310 -5.90 -24.81 -22.25
CA MET A 310 -6.94 -24.32 -21.33
C MET A 310 -8.24 -25.12 -21.48
N ARG A 311 -8.75 -25.32 -22.71
CA ARG A 311 -9.98 -26.07 -23.00
C ARG A 311 -9.87 -27.53 -22.59
N LEU A 312 -8.76 -28.22 -22.93
CA LEU A 312 -8.51 -29.59 -22.54
C LEU A 312 -8.51 -29.77 -21.01
N ARG A 313 -7.92 -28.82 -20.28
CA ARG A 313 -7.97 -28.83 -18.81
C ARG A 313 -9.38 -28.59 -18.28
N ALA A 314 -10.11 -27.63 -18.86
CA ALA A 314 -11.50 -27.37 -18.48
C ALA A 314 -12.39 -28.62 -18.63
N ASP A 315 -12.19 -29.38 -19.71
CA ASP A 315 -12.93 -30.62 -19.95
C ASP A 315 -12.59 -31.70 -18.91
N ARG A 316 -11.32 -31.85 -18.52
CA ARG A 316 -10.88 -32.79 -17.48
C ARG A 316 -11.34 -32.41 -16.08
N LEU A 317 -11.35 -31.12 -15.76
CA LEU A 317 -11.74 -30.64 -14.45
C LEU A 317 -13.26 -30.57 -14.24
N ARG A 318 -14.04 -30.62 -15.35
CA ARG A 318 -15.49 -30.54 -15.32
C ARG A 318 -16.11 -31.65 -14.48
N GLY A 319 -16.83 -31.27 -13.41
CA GLY A 319 -17.46 -32.20 -12.47
C GLY A 319 -16.49 -32.83 -11.45
N VAL A 320 -15.17 -32.56 -11.53
CA VAL A 320 -14.15 -33.08 -10.62
C VAL A 320 -13.71 -32.03 -9.61
N THR A 321 -13.27 -30.87 -10.09
CA THR A 321 -12.84 -29.76 -9.22
C THR A 321 -13.09 -28.40 -9.88
N ARG A 322 -13.20 -27.36 -9.07
CA ARG A 322 -13.43 -25.99 -9.56
C ARG A 322 -12.12 -25.20 -9.76
N GLN A 323 -10.99 -25.73 -9.31
CA GLN A 323 -9.70 -25.08 -9.42
C GLN A 323 -8.62 -26.07 -9.82
N HIS A 324 -7.76 -25.66 -10.72
CA HIS A 324 -6.56 -26.38 -11.11
C HIS A 324 -5.52 -26.32 -9.98
N THR A 325 -4.88 -27.45 -9.70
CA THR A 325 -3.71 -27.55 -8.83
C THR A 325 -2.51 -27.90 -9.70
N PRO A 326 -1.45 -27.09 -9.73
CA PRO A 326 -0.27 -27.34 -10.55
C PRO A 326 0.39 -28.67 -10.22
N SER A 327 0.75 -29.43 -11.25
CA SER A 327 1.54 -30.65 -11.16
C SER A 327 2.57 -30.67 -12.30
N ARG A 328 3.51 -31.62 -12.29
CA ARG A 328 4.48 -31.76 -13.39
C ARG A 328 3.82 -32.13 -14.72
N ASP A 329 2.74 -32.91 -14.69
CA ASP A 329 2.01 -33.31 -15.87
C ASP A 329 1.10 -32.17 -16.38
N GLU A 330 0.67 -31.30 -15.48
CA GLU A 330 -0.19 -30.15 -15.76
C GLU A 330 0.34 -28.89 -15.02
N PRO A 331 1.47 -28.32 -15.48
CA PRO A 331 2.04 -27.13 -14.84
C PRO A 331 1.12 -25.91 -15.00
N LEU A 332 1.24 -24.99 -14.06
CA LEU A 332 0.64 -23.67 -14.21
C LEU A 332 1.22 -22.97 -15.45
N ILE A 333 0.39 -22.47 -16.34
CA ILE A 333 0.86 -21.68 -17.49
C ILE A 333 0.71 -20.19 -17.13
N VAL A 334 1.82 -19.47 -17.19
CA VAL A 334 1.83 -18.01 -17.01
C VAL A 334 2.25 -17.36 -18.32
N VAL A 335 1.27 -16.75 -19.00
CA VAL A 335 1.47 -15.98 -20.23
C VAL A 335 1.92 -14.59 -19.85
N VAL A 336 3.15 -14.21 -20.18
CA VAL A 336 3.74 -12.91 -19.90
C VAL A 336 3.84 -12.12 -21.19
N VAL A 337 3.27 -10.91 -21.24
CA VAL A 337 3.29 -10.02 -22.40
C VAL A 337 3.93 -8.70 -22.00
N ASP A 338 5.10 -8.36 -22.58
CA ASP A 338 5.82 -7.11 -22.25
C ASP A 338 5.11 -5.84 -22.74
N GLU A 339 4.47 -5.91 -23.90
CA GLU A 339 3.69 -4.78 -24.46
C GLU A 339 2.42 -5.25 -25.14
N LEU A 340 1.31 -5.19 -24.39
CA LEU A 340 0.01 -5.64 -24.89
C LEU A 340 -0.46 -4.82 -26.11
N ALA A 341 -0.17 -3.53 -26.14
CA ALA A 341 -0.55 -2.64 -27.21
C ALA A 341 0.04 -3.07 -28.57
N ALA A 342 1.26 -3.60 -28.57
CA ALA A 342 1.90 -4.11 -29.77
C ALA A 342 1.15 -5.29 -30.40
N LEU A 343 0.45 -6.09 -29.58
CA LEU A 343 -0.33 -7.24 -30.02
C LEU A 343 -1.79 -6.89 -30.35
N THR A 344 -2.35 -5.85 -29.75
CA THR A 344 -3.79 -5.57 -29.85
C THR A 344 -4.14 -4.33 -30.67
N ALA A 345 -3.31 -3.28 -30.61
CA ALA A 345 -3.62 -2.00 -31.21
C ALA A 345 -2.71 -1.66 -32.42
N TYR A 346 -1.40 -1.98 -32.32
CA TYR A 346 -0.40 -1.52 -33.27
C TYR A 346 -0.12 -2.51 -34.42
N LEU A 347 -0.69 -3.71 -34.38
CA LEU A 347 -0.58 -4.65 -35.48
C LEU A 347 -1.36 -4.14 -36.71
N THR A 348 -0.67 -4.12 -37.85
CA THR A 348 -1.23 -3.71 -39.14
C THR A 348 -2.08 -4.84 -39.76
N ASP A 349 -1.65 -6.11 -39.62
CA ASP A 349 -2.42 -7.25 -40.07
C ASP A 349 -3.65 -7.45 -39.19
N ARG A 350 -4.82 -7.14 -39.75
CA ARG A 350 -6.09 -7.24 -39.06
C ARG A 350 -6.45 -8.68 -38.70
N LYS A 351 -6.15 -9.66 -39.56
CA LYS A 351 -6.50 -11.07 -39.33
C LYS A 351 -5.71 -11.62 -38.13
N VAL A 352 -4.41 -11.38 -38.10
CA VAL A 352 -3.55 -11.81 -36.98
C VAL A 352 -3.95 -11.10 -35.70
N ARG A 353 -4.20 -9.80 -35.76
CA ARG A 353 -4.68 -9.02 -34.62
C ARG A 353 -5.98 -9.55 -34.02
N ASP A 354 -6.96 -9.88 -34.89
CA ASP A 354 -8.29 -10.38 -34.44
C ASP A 354 -8.12 -11.78 -33.80
N ARG A 355 -7.28 -12.66 -34.35
CA ARG A 355 -6.92 -13.97 -33.73
C ARG A 355 -6.30 -13.78 -32.34
N ILE A 356 -5.34 -12.88 -32.21
CA ILE A 356 -4.70 -12.59 -30.90
C ILE A 356 -5.72 -12.05 -29.89
N LYS A 357 -6.58 -11.12 -30.32
CA LYS A 357 -7.65 -10.58 -29.45
C LYS A 357 -8.63 -11.65 -28.99
N GLU A 358 -9.05 -12.54 -29.88
CA GLU A 358 -9.93 -13.65 -29.55
C GLU A 358 -9.27 -14.61 -28.54
N ALA A 359 -8.01 -15.00 -28.80
CA ALA A 359 -7.27 -15.89 -27.90
C ALA A 359 -7.06 -15.26 -26.51
N LEU A 360 -6.63 -14.00 -26.44
CA LEU A 360 -6.47 -13.27 -25.17
C LEU A 360 -7.81 -13.12 -24.44
N GLY A 361 -8.89 -12.79 -25.13
CA GLY A 361 -10.24 -12.69 -24.55
C GLY A 361 -10.69 -13.99 -23.90
N LEU A 362 -10.44 -15.13 -24.56
CA LEU A 362 -10.75 -16.45 -24.03
C LEU A 362 -9.89 -16.80 -22.80
N LEU A 363 -8.57 -16.57 -22.88
CA LEU A 363 -7.64 -16.81 -21.77
C LEU A 363 -8.01 -15.98 -20.55
N LEU A 364 -8.29 -14.68 -20.73
CA LEU A 364 -8.65 -13.76 -19.65
C LEU A 364 -10.02 -14.09 -19.03
N SER A 365 -10.98 -14.57 -19.81
CA SER A 365 -12.32 -14.91 -19.28
C SER A 365 -12.38 -16.26 -18.58
N GLN A 366 -11.61 -17.27 -19.02
CA GLN A 366 -11.77 -18.66 -18.60
C GLN A 366 -10.49 -19.26 -17.98
N GLY A 367 -9.31 -18.70 -18.21
CA GLY A 367 -8.01 -19.29 -17.85
C GLY A 367 -7.79 -19.46 -16.35
N ARG A 368 -8.29 -18.52 -15.53
CA ARG A 368 -8.00 -18.47 -14.07
C ARG A 368 -8.30 -19.76 -13.33
N ALA A 369 -9.44 -20.39 -13.62
CA ALA A 369 -9.88 -21.60 -12.93
C ALA A 369 -9.08 -22.84 -13.34
N VAL A 370 -8.53 -22.84 -14.55
CA VAL A 370 -7.85 -23.98 -15.16
C VAL A 370 -6.31 -23.83 -15.22
N GLY A 371 -5.78 -22.91 -14.43
CA GLY A 371 -4.33 -22.77 -14.26
C GLY A 371 -3.61 -22.12 -15.45
N VAL A 372 -4.30 -21.20 -16.17
CA VAL A 372 -3.70 -20.33 -17.18
C VAL A 372 -3.88 -18.88 -16.76
N HIS A 373 -2.79 -18.22 -16.46
CA HIS A 373 -2.78 -16.83 -16.01
C HIS A 373 -2.10 -15.93 -17.02
N VAL A 374 -2.62 -14.70 -17.18
CA VAL A 374 -2.05 -13.69 -18.07
C VAL A 374 -1.50 -12.56 -17.22
N VAL A 375 -0.26 -12.19 -17.48
CA VAL A 375 0.44 -11.03 -16.93
C VAL A 375 0.79 -10.15 -18.12
N ALA A 376 0.13 -9.02 -18.27
CA ALA A 376 0.32 -8.15 -19.42
C ALA A 376 0.77 -6.77 -18.99
N ALA A 377 1.84 -6.27 -19.62
CA ALA A 377 2.27 -4.90 -19.45
C ALA A 377 1.86 -4.02 -20.64
N LEU A 378 1.70 -2.73 -20.39
CA LEU A 378 1.41 -1.73 -21.41
C LEU A 378 1.88 -0.34 -20.99
N GLN A 379 2.07 0.54 -21.97
CA GLN A 379 2.47 1.92 -21.74
C GLN A 379 1.28 2.88 -21.79
N ASP A 380 0.38 2.69 -22.73
CA ASP A 380 -0.80 3.55 -22.94
C ASP A 380 -2.08 2.84 -22.46
N PRO A 381 -2.71 3.31 -21.37
CA PRO A 381 -3.88 2.66 -20.79
C PRO A 381 -5.22 3.04 -21.43
N ARG A 382 -5.24 3.74 -22.58
CA ARG A 382 -6.48 4.15 -23.24
C ARG A 382 -7.32 2.95 -23.66
N LYS A 383 -8.65 3.13 -23.69
CA LYS A 383 -9.63 2.05 -23.98
C LYS A 383 -9.40 1.37 -25.33
N ASP A 384 -8.96 2.12 -26.34
CA ASP A 384 -8.71 1.57 -27.68
C ASP A 384 -7.53 0.59 -27.70
N VAL A 385 -6.60 0.76 -26.76
CA VAL A 385 -5.40 -0.08 -26.57
C VAL A 385 -5.72 -1.26 -25.66
N LEU A 386 -6.59 -1.08 -24.66
CA LEU A 386 -6.89 -2.05 -23.60
C LEU A 386 -8.38 -2.40 -23.52
N PRO A 387 -8.93 -3.14 -24.51
CA PRO A 387 -10.35 -3.52 -24.51
C PRO A 387 -10.71 -4.53 -23.40
N PHE A 388 -9.75 -5.21 -22.80
CA PHE A 388 -9.92 -6.28 -21.80
C PHE A 388 -9.64 -5.87 -20.36
N ARG A 389 -9.52 -4.58 -20.04
CA ARG A 389 -9.14 -4.09 -18.70
C ARG A 389 -9.92 -4.77 -17.57
N ASP A 390 -11.21 -4.91 -17.73
CA ASP A 390 -12.10 -5.41 -16.67
C ASP A 390 -11.96 -6.93 -16.44
N LEU A 391 -11.24 -7.63 -17.32
CA LEU A 391 -10.89 -9.03 -17.13
C LEU A 391 -9.60 -9.24 -16.31
N PHE A 392 -8.92 -8.15 -15.90
CA PHE A 392 -7.77 -8.21 -15.02
C PHE A 392 -8.17 -7.83 -13.58
N PRO A 393 -8.31 -8.82 -12.66
CA PRO A 393 -8.67 -8.56 -11.27
C PRO A 393 -7.56 -7.82 -10.50
N THR A 394 -6.30 -8.09 -10.83
CA THR A 394 -5.15 -7.38 -10.25
C THR A 394 -4.61 -6.37 -11.23
N ARG A 395 -4.59 -5.11 -10.81
CA ARG A 395 -4.14 -3.99 -11.64
C ARG A 395 -3.06 -3.19 -10.93
N ILE A 396 -1.96 -2.94 -11.65
CA ILE A 396 -0.77 -2.24 -11.18
C ILE A 396 -0.57 -1.03 -12.07
N ALA A 397 -0.58 0.16 -11.47
CA ALA A 397 -0.26 1.41 -12.14
C ALA A 397 1.04 1.98 -11.56
N LEU A 398 2.09 2.00 -12.38
CA LEU A 398 3.37 2.65 -12.06
C LEU A 398 3.28 4.15 -12.32
N ARG A 399 4.42 4.84 -12.47
CA ARG A 399 4.45 6.25 -12.86
C ARG A 399 3.68 6.47 -14.16
N MET A 400 2.76 7.43 -14.14
CA MET A 400 1.96 7.89 -15.27
C MET A 400 2.28 9.35 -15.58
N THR A 401 1.97 9.79 -16.81
CA THR A 401 2.18 11.18 -17.24
C THR A 401 0.98 12.08 -16.93
N GLU A 402 -0.21 11.51 -16.96
CA GLU A 402 -1.47 12.22 -16.79
C GLU A 402 -2.25 11.69 -15.56
N PRO A 403 -2.92 12.58 -14.81
CA PRO A 403 -3.69 12.19 -13.63
C PRO A 403 -4.79 11.17 -13.92
N GLU A 404 -5.47 11.29 -15.06
CA GLU A 404 -6.60 10.48 -15.48
C GLU A 404 -6.21 9.03 -15.79
N GLN A 405 -4.94 8.81 -16.17
CA GLN A 405 -4.43 7.47 -16.49
C GLN A 405 -4.46 6.52 -15.30
N ALA A 406 -4.35 7.04 -14.07
CA ALA A 406 -4.48 6.23 -12.86
C ALA A 406 -5.89 5.59 -12.78
N ASP A 407 -6.93 6.36 -13.03
CA ASP A 407 -8.32 5.87 -13.03
C ASP A 407 -8.60 4.94 -14.23
N MET A 408 -7.97 5.22 -15.39
CA MET A 408 -8.08 4.34 -16.56
C MET A 408 -7.54 2.94 -16.29
N VAL A 409 -6.52 2.77 -15.46
CA VAL A 409 -5.92 1.47 -15.11
C VAL A 409 -6.59 0.85 -13.90
N LEU A 410 -6.63 1.60 -12.79
CA LEU A 410 -7.00 1.06 -11.48
C LEU A 410 -8.52 1.09 -11.23
N GLY A 411 -9.27 1.81 -12.06
CA GLY A 411 -10.71 2.00 -11.94
C GLY A 411 -11.07 3.37 -11.37
N ASP A 412 -12.30 3.78 -11.66
CA ASP A 412 -12.79 5.13 -11.40
C ASP A 412 -12.60 5.57 -9.93
N GLY A 413 -12.08 6.78 -9.74
CA GLY A 413 -11.81 7.38 -8.43
C GLY A 413 -10.61 6.77 -7.68
N ALA A 414 -9.79 5.92 -8.30
CA ALA A 414 -8.60 5.37 -7.67
C ALA A 414 -7.59 6.47 -7.29
N ARG A 415 -7.47 7.49 -8.13
CA ARG A 415 -6.61 8.65 -7.85
C ARG A 415 -7.09 9.43 -6.64
N ASP A 416 -8.38 9.64 -6.48
CA ASP A 416 -8.97 10.33 -5.32
C ASP A 416 -8.79 9.51 -4.04
N ARG A 417 -8.76 8.19 -4.15
CA ARG A 417 -8.44 7.28 -3.04
C ARG A 417 -6.92 7.16 -2.77
N GLY A 418 -6.10 7.95 -3.45
CA GLY A 418 -4.67 8.12 -3.17
C GLY A 418 -3.71 7.41 -4.14
N ALA A 419 -4.18 6.88 -5.28
CA ALA A 419 -3.30 6.34 -6.34
C ALA A 419 -2.72 7.46 -7.21
N VAL A 420 -1.88 8.31 -6.64
CA VAL A 420 -1.29 9.47 -7.32
C VAL A 420 -0.10 9.07 -8.21
N CYS A 421 -0.37 8.25 -9.24
CA CYS A 421 0.64 7.73 -10.16
C CYS A 421 1.37 8.83 -10.93
N ASP A 422 0.71 9.94 -11.20
CA ASP A 422 1.24 11.15 -11.84
C ASP A 422 2.28 11.90 -10.99
N ARG A 423 2.32 11.65 -9.69
CA ARG A 423 3.26 12.27 -8.75
C ARG A 423 4.46 11.37 -8.39
N VAL A 424 4.54 10.15 -8.94
CA VAL A 424 5.70 9.28 -8.73
C VAL A 424 6.90 9.87 -9.47
N PRO A 425 8.00 10.23 -8.78
CA PRO A 425 9.18 10.80 -9.43
C PRO A 425 9.85 9.84 -10.40
N GLU A 426 10.47 10.36 -11.46
CA GLU A 426 11.27 9.57 -12.41
C GLU A 426 12.44 8.83 -11.76
N THR A 427 12.95 9.37 -10.66
CA THR A 427 14.04 8.77 -9.87
C THR A 427 13.61 7.55 -9.06
N LEU A 428 12.32 7.20 -9.06
CA LEU A 428 11.75 6.08 -8.32
C LEU A 428 11.10 5.03 -9.26
N PRO A 429 11.85 4.45 -10.22
CA PRO A 429 11.31 3.38 -11.06
C PRO A 429 10.90 2.17 -10.19
N GLY A 430 9.85 1.47 -10.62
CA GLY A 430 9.28 0.35 -9.89
C GLY A 430 8.37 0.73 -8.71
N VAL A 431 8.14 2.03 -8.47
CA VAL A 431 7.11 2.48 -7.53
C VAL A 431 5.79 2.65 -8.25
N GLY A 432 4.73 2.12 -7.66
CA GLY A 432 3.38 2.21 -8.22
C GLY A 432 2.31 1.88 -7.19
N TYR A 433 1.09 1.75 -7.69
CA TYR A 433 -0.09 1.45 -6.91
C TYR A 433 -0.75 0.17 -7.42
N VAL A 434 -1.18 -0.66 -6.51
CA VAL A 434 -1.85 -1.94 -6.80
C VAL A 434 -3.26 -1.89 -6.28
N VAL A 435 -4.21 -2.29 -7.12
CA VAL A 435 -5.60 -2.52 -6.76
C VAL A 435 -5.93 -3.98 -7.04
N LEU A 436 -6.52 -4.66 -6.06
CA LEU A 436 -7.03 -6.01 -6.16
C LEU A 436 -8.55 -5.98 -6.33
N ASP A 437 -9.09 -6.97 -7.03
CA ASP A 437 -10.55 -7.12 -7.15
C ASP A 437 -11.22 -7.21 -5.78
N GLY A 438 -12.29 -6.44 -5.59
CA GLY A 438 -13.00 -6.33 -4.31
C GLY A 438 -12.35 -5.41 -3.27
N VAL A 439 -11.12 -4.91 -3.49
CA VAL A 439 -10.43 -3.96 -2.60
C VAL A 439 -10.33 -2.62 -3.29
N ARG A 440 -10.99 -1.59 -2.74
CA ARG A 440 -11.02 -0.26 -3.36
C ARG A 440 -9.79 0.58 -3.06
N GLU A 441 -9.15 0.39 -1.90
CA GLU A 441 -7.98 1.16 -1.50
C GLU A 441 -6.73 0.70 -2.25
N PRO A 442 -6.08 1.62 -3.00
CA PRO A 442 -4.84 1.33 -3.68
C PRO A 442 -3.68 1.19 -2.67
N VAL A 443 -2.86 0.15 -2.84
CA VAL A 443 -1.66 -0.08 -2.03
C VAL A 443 -0.45 0.45 -2.80
N ARG A 444 0.32 1.35 -2.19
CA ARG A 444 1.57 1.87 -2.76
C ARG A 444 2.71 0.88 -2.50
N VAL A 445 3.39 0.47 -3.58
CA VAL A 445 4.41 -0.59 -3.56
C VAL A 445 5.65 -0.15 -4.33
N ARG A 446 6.83 -0.60 -3.93
CA ARG A 446 8.03 -0.64 -4.77
C ARG A 446 8.41 -2.08 -5.04
N PHE A 447 8.48 -2.44 -6.32
CA PHE A 447 8.86 -3.78 -6.77
C PHE A 447 10.37 -3.97 -6.71
N ALA A 448 10.80 -5.22 -6.53
CA ALA A 448 12.21 -5.56 -6.51
C ALA A 448 12.85 -5.32 -7.88
N TYR A 449 14.05 -4.76 -7.86
CA TYR A 449 14.84 -4.53 -9.05
C TYR A 449 15.83 -5.69 -9.24
N LEU A 450 15.81 -6.30 -10.40
CA LEU A 450 16.80 -7.28 -10.83
C LEU A 450 17.68 -6.66 -11.92
N SER A 451 18.99 -6.71 -11.73
CA SER A 451 19.94 -6.34 -12.78
C SER A 451 20.04 -7.45 -13.83
N ASP A 452 20.64 -7.14 -15.00
CA ASP A 452 20.89 -8.15 -16.04
C ASP A 452 21.73 -9.33 -15.55
N ASP A 453 22.66 -9.09 -14.60
CA ASP A 453 23.46 -10.14 -13.98
C ASP A 453 22.61 -11.03 -13.05
N ASP A 454 21.67 -10.42 -12.28
CA ASP A 454 20.73 -11.17 -11.46
C ASP A 454 19.82 -12.05 -12.33
N ILE A 455 19.33 -11.52 -13.45
CA ILE A 455 18.46 -12.24 -14.40
C ILE A 455 19.22 -13.40 -15.03
N ARG A 456 20.45 -13.17 -15.52
CA ARG A 456 21.30 -14.24 -16.04
C ARG A 456 21.64 -15.30 -14.99
N GLY A 457 21.87 -14.87 -13.74
CA GLY A 457 22.06 -15.76 -12.59
C GLY A 457 20.84 -16.62 -12.32
N LEU A 458 19.66 -16.01 -12.35
CA LEU A 458 18.37 -16.69 -12.19
C LEU A 458 18.16 -17.74 -13.28
N GLY A 459 18.38 -17.41 -14.56
CA GLY A 459 18.28 -18.32 -15.69
C GLY A 459 19.21 -19.53 -15.59
N ARG A 460 20.45 -19.33 -15.10
CA ARG A 460 21.39 -20.45 -14.87
C ARG A 460 20.96 -21.38 -13.75
N MET A 461 20.39 -20.82 -12.68
CA MET A 461 20.05 -21.56 -11.45
C MET A 461 18.70 -22.31 -11.54
N TYR A 462 17.74 -21.73 -12.26
CA TYR A 462 16.34 -22.18 -12.30
C TYR A 462 15.87 -22.54 -13.72
N ARG A 463 16.78 -23.06 -14.56
CA ARG A 463 16.49 -23.47 -15.93
C ARG A 463 15.24 -24.35 -16.04
N HIS A 464 14.47 -24.21 -17.12
CA HIS A 464 13.31 -25.06 -17.45
C HIS A 464 13.76 -26.51 -17.68
N LEU A 465 12.95 -27.50 -17.28
CA LEU A 465 13.35 -28.93 -17.26
C LEU A 465 13.53 -29.57 -18.63
N ASP A 466 12.90 -29.05 -19.69
CA ASP A 466 12.97 -29.60 -21.05
C ASP A 466 14.34 -29.35 -21.75
N ASP A 467 15.23 -28.66 -21.09
CA ASP A 467 16.56 -28.30 -21.62
C ASP A 467 17.68 -29.31 -21.30
N THR A 468 17.32 -30.50 -20.87
CA THR A 468 18.29 -31.59 -20.64
C THR A 468 18.49 -32.42 -21.92
N ASP A 469 19.66 -32.29 -22.53
CA ASP A 469 20.31 -33.26 -23.43
C ASP A 469 20.10 -33.14 -24.95
N THR A 470 19.90 -31.99 -25.55
CA THR A 470 20.24 -31.87 -26.99
C THR A 470 21.09 -30.63 -27.23
N GLY A 471 22.40 -30.87 -27.41
CA GLY A 471 23.34 -29.83 -27.84
C GLY A 471 22.90 -29.27 -29.20
N GLY A 472 22.50 -28.03 -29.25
CA GLY A 472 22.48 -27.30 -30.49
C GLY A 472 21.27 -26.43 -30.84
N ASP A 473 20.08 -26.72 -30.39
CA ASP A 473 18.94 -25.83 -30.60
C ASP A 473 18.25 -25.52 -29.28
N VAL A 474 18.07 -24.25 -28.94
CA VAL A 474 17.39 -23.85 -27.74
C VAL A 474 15.90 -24.18 -27.89
N PRO A 475 15.38 -25.23 -27.22
CA PRO A 475 13.96 -25.57 -27.32
C PRO A 475 13.13 -24.45 -26.72
N GLY A 476 12.15 -23.94 -27.46
CA GLY A 476 11.22 -22.93 -26.98
C GLY A 476 11.34 -21.54 -27.63
N VAL A 477 12.36 -21.29 -28.43
CA VAL A 477 12.40 -20.10 -29.31
C VAL A 477 11.54 -20.38 -30.53
N VAL A 478 10.36 -19.81 -30.57
CA VAL A 478 9.51 -19.81 -31.76
C VAL A 478 9.76 -18.46 -32.44
N ALA A 479 10.59 -18.47 -33.51
CA ALA A 479 10.97 -17.29 -34.29
C ALA A 479 9.80 -16.72 -35.09
#